data_23b1a0664e6169e4db6d572048841fca
#
_entry.id   23b1a0664e6169e4db6d572048841fca
#
_cell.length_a   1.000
_cell.length_b   1.000
_cell.length_c   1.000
_cell.angle_alpha   90.00
_cell.angle_beta   90.00
_cell.angle_gamma   90.00
#
_symmetry.space_group_name_H-M   'P 1'
#
loop_
_entity.id
_entity.type
_entity.pdbx_description
1 polymer ?
#
loop_
_entity_poly.entity_id
_entity_poly.type
_entity_poly.pdbx_seq_one_letter_code
_entity_poly.pdbx_strand_id
1 'polypeptide(L)'
;MNYPAASSGVSKFQRFGESQAQQAAGNMTPRDSKAKDRVDPMYDGPEKGPIEAMTIEDLAKKLSIAPSRLRNTVDAFNRAVDDGTNAKLTPPKSHFAQRIDRPPFYAYVVTGGMTFTFGGIKINSKAEVMSKTASVISGLYAAGEVTGGFFYNNYPAGSSLTRCAVFGGIAGKNAADFARRKA
;
A
#
# COMPACT_ATOMS: atom_id res chain seq x y z
N MET A 1 7.25 -3.73 24.16
CA MET A 1 7.94 -2.90 23.16
C MET A 1 7.26 -1.56 23.12
N ASN A 2 7.93 -0.51 23.61
CA ASN A 2 7.36 0.84 23.56
C ASN A 2 7.45 1.35 22.12
N TYR A 3 6.31 1.39 21.43
CA TYR A 3 6.21 2.14 20.20
C TYR A 3 6.35 3.64 20.54
N PRO A 4 7.24 4.40 19.89
CA PRO A 4 7.33 5.83 20.12
C PRO A 4 5.98 6.45 19.81
N ALA A 5 5.48 7.23 20.76
CA ALA A 5 4.21 7.94 20.66
C ALA A 5 4.12 8.67 19.32
N ALA A 6 3.02 8.46 18.63
CA ALA A 6 2.81 8.92 17.27
C ALA A 6 2.89 10.45 17.12
N SER A 7 4.08 10.97 16.88
CA SER A 7 4.29 12.34 16.40
C SER A 7 3.74 12.56 14.98
N SER A 8 3.14 11.54 14.38
CA SER A 8 2.73 11.51 12.97
C SER A 8 1.38 10.87 12.72
N GLY A 9 0.42 10.93 13.66
CA GLY A 9 -0.89 10.31 13.50
C GLY A 9 -1.56 10.65 12.16
N VAL A 10 -1.59 11.93 11.80
CA VAL A 10 -2.18 12.40 10.54
C VAL A 10 -1.34 12.00 9.32
N SER A 11 -0.02 11.96 9.44
CA SER A 11 0.86 11.54 8.33
C SER A 11 0.81 10.04 8.06
N LYS A 12 0.58 9.22 9.08
CA LYS A 12 0.29 7.78 8.90
C LYS A 12 -1.04 7.57 8.19
N PHE A 13 -2.00 8.41 8.48
CA PHE A 13 -3.30 8.45 7.82
C PHE A 13 -3.19 8.73 6.33
N GLN A 14 -2.39 9.72 5.96
CA GLN A 14 -2.13 10.06 4.57
C GLN A 14 -1.42 8.93 3.83
N ARG A 15 -0.45 8.26 4.46
CA ARG A 15 0.27 7.11 3.86
C ARG A 15 -0.63 5.90 3.63
N PHE A 16 -1.58 5.63 4.52
CA PHE A 16 -2.52 4.53 4.31
C PHE A 16 -3.45 4.82 3.12
N GLY A 17 -3.92 6.05 2.99
CA GLY A 17 -4.62 6.50 1.79
C GLY A 17 -3.79 6.38 0.52
N GLU A 18 -2.47 6.55 0.61
CA GLU A 18 -1.58 6.49 -0.55
C GLU A 18 -1.16 5.09 -0.97
N SER A 19 -0.97 4.14 -0.03
CA SER A 19 -0.34 2.86 -0.39
C SER A 19 -1.31 1.76 -0.74
N GLN A 20 -2.33 1.51 0.06
CA GLN A 20 -3.24 0.37 -0.16
C GLN A 20 -4.69 0.77 -0.42
N ALA A 21 -5.21 1.75 0.29
CA ALA A 21 -6.57 2.21 0.06
C ALA A 21 -6.71 2.94 -1.28
N GLN A 22 -5.67 3.65 -1.76
CA GLN A 22 -5.66 4.22 -3.10
C GLN A 22 -5.53 3.16 -4.20
N GLN A 23 -4.73 2.12 -3.99
CA GLN A 23 -4.62 1.01 -4.93
C GLN A 23 -5.87 0.12 -4.94
N ALA A 24 -6.50 -0.09 -3.78
CA ALA A 24 -7.74 -0.86 -3.68
C ALA A 24 -8.98 -0.05 -4.05
N ALA A 25 -8.98 1.25 -3.83
CA ALA A 25 -10.13 2.14 -3.99
C ALA A 25 -10.09 2.99 -5.27
N GLY A 26 -9.00 2.96 -6.05
CA GLY A 26 -8.82 3.89 -7.18
C GLY A 26 -9.16 5.31 -6.72
N ASN A 27 -8.67 6.36 -7.09
CA ASN A 27 -8.87 7.77 -6.75
C ASN A 27 -10.04 8.18 -5.80
N MET A 28 -10.43 7.31 -4.85
CA MET A 28 -11.57 7.58 -3.97
C MET A 28 -11.16 8.49 -2.83
N THR A 29 -11.90 9.54 -2.64
CA THR A 29 -11.70 10.51 -1.57
C THR A 29 -12.26 9.95 -0.24
N PRO A 30 -11.80 10.44 0.93
CA PRO A 30 -12.43 10.14 2.21
C PRO A 30 -13.94 10.48 2.29
N ARG A 31 -14.44 11.20 1.30
CA ARG A 31 -15.85 11.59 1.16
C ARG A 31 -16.70 10.53 0.45
N ASP A 32 -16.09 9.51 -0.13
CA ASP A 32 -16.83 8.46 -0.81
C ASP A 32 -17.22 7.38 0.20
N SER A 33 -18.51 7.20 0.44
CA SER A 33 -19.05 6.14 1.29
C SER A 33 -18.55 4.75 0.88
N LYS A 34 -18.29 4.54 -0.42
CA LYS A 34 -17.75 3.30 -0.94
C LYS A 34 -16.30 3.03 -0.53
N ALA A 35 -15.52 4.05 -0.12
CA ALA A 35 -14.19 3.84 0.43
C ALA A 35 -14.28 3.13 1.79
N LYS A 36 -15.23 3.53 2.63
CA LYS A 36 -15.50 2.91 3.93
C LYS A 36 -15.88 1.44 3.76
N ASP A 37 -16.82 1.14 2.88
CA ASP A 37 -17.29 -0.22 2.61
C ASP A 37 -16.18 -1.18 2.15
N ARG A 38 -15.11 -0.65 1.57
CA ARG A 38 -13.94 -1.45 1.14
C ARG A 38 -12.88 -1.60 2.23
N VAL A 39 -12.72 -0.60 3.07
CA VAL A 39 -11.65 -0.56 4.08
C VAL A 39 -12.10 -1.22 5.38
N ASP A 40 -13.34 -1.01 5.80
CA ASP A 40 -13.86 -1.55 7.05
C ASP A 40 -13.71 -3.09 7.17
N PRO A 41 -13.98 -3.91 6.12
CA PRO A 41 -13.79 -5.35 6.20
C PRO A 41 -12.34 -5.80 6.42
N MET A 42 -11.37 -4.92 6.16
CA MET A 42 -9.94 -5.22 6.39
C MET A 42 -9.53 -5.07 7.86
N TYR A 43 -10.43 -4.53 8.71
CA TYR A 43 -10.21 -4.30 10.14
C TYR A 43 -11.08 -5.24 10.98
N ASP A 44 -10.84 -6.54 10.84
CA ASP A 44 -11.62 -7.62 11.52
C ASP A 44 -11.17 -7.89 12.96
N GLY A 45 -10.38 -7.01 13.55
CA GLY A 45 -9.87 -7.13 14.92
C GLY A 45 -10.86 -6.68 16.00
N PRO A 46 -10.46 -6.74 17.28
CA PRO A 46 -11.25 -6.24 18.40
C PRO A 46 -11.54 -4.72 18.31
N GLU A 47 -10.75 -3.98 17.56
CA GLU A 47 -10.99 -2.57 17.18
C GLU A 47 -11.56 -2.53 15.76
N LYS A 48 -12.80 -3.00 15.61
CA LYS A 48 -13.47 -3.11 14.31
C LYS A 48 -13.78 -1.74 13.72
N GLY A 49 -13.32 -1.53 12.49
CA GLY A 49 -13.62 -0.35 11.70
C GLY A 49 -12.86 0.91 12.10
N PRO A 50 -13.23 2.06 11.51
CA PRO A 50 -12.64 3.33 11.84
C PRO A 50 -13.13 3.87 13.17
N ILE A 51 -12.29 4.59 13.86
CA ILE A 51 -12.70 5.45 14.96
C ILE A 51 -13.34 6.70 14.35
N GLU A 52 -14.61 6.91 14.63
CA GLU A 52 -15.39 8.00 14.05
C GLU A 52 -15.68 9.10 15.07
N ALA A 53 -15.65 10.35 14.65
CA ALA A 53 -16.05 11.50 15.44
C ALA A 53 -16.56 12.66 14.57
N MET A 54 -17.43 13.50 15.16
CA MET A 54 -17.97 14.68 14.49
C MET A 54 -17.03 15.90 14.57
N THR A 55 -16.05 15.87 15.47
CA THR A 55 -15.05 16.93 15.62
C THR A 55 -13.63 16.34 15.65
N ILE A 56 -12.64 17.13 15.26
CA ILE A 56 -11.22 16.73 15.35
C ILE A 56 -10.80 16.56 16.81
N GLU A 57 -11.34 17.36 17.70
CA GLU A 57 -11.06 17.30 19.14
C GLU A 57 -11.57 16.00 19.76
N ASP A 58 -12.79 15.57 19.41
CA ASP A 58 -13.34 14.31 19.91
C ASP A 58 -12.65 13.10 19.27
N LEU A 59 -12.27 13.21 18.01
CA LEU A 59 -11.42 12.20 17.37
C LEU A 59 -10.08 12.06 18.12
N ALA A 60 -9.46 13.18 18.47
CA ALA A 60 -8.20 13.19 19.22
C ALA A 60 -8.34 12.52 20.59
N LYS A 61 -9.44 12.81 21.33
CA LYS A 61 -9.72 12.17 22.61
C LYS A 61 -9.85 10.66 22.48
N LYS A 62 -10.61 10.19 21.47
CA LYS A 62 -10.76 8.74 21.18
C LYS A 62 -9.44 8.07 20.81
N LEU A 63 -8.52 8.81 20.20
CA LEU A 63 -7.19 8.34 19.82
C LEU A 63 -6.15 8.47 20.95
N SER A 64 -6.54 8.99 22.13
CA SER A 64 -5.61 9.33 23.22
C SER A 64 -4.50 10.31 22.78
N ILE A 65 -4.82 11.26 21.90
CA ILE A 65 -3.95 12.32 21.41
C ILE A 65 -4.41 13.65 22.01
N ALA A 66 -3.49 14.53 22.36
CA ALA A 66 -3.84 15.89 22.80
C ALA A 66 -4.66 16.61 21.69
N PRO A 67 -5.88 17.12 22.00
CA PRO A 67 -6.76 17.71 20.98
C PRO A 67 -6.12 18.87 20.21
N SER A 68 -5.39 19.74 20.90
CA SER A 68 -4.66 20.85 20.26
C SER A 68 -3.60 20.37 19.28
N ARG A 69 -2.93 19.26 19.59
CA ARG A 69 -1.90 18.70 18.70
C ARG A 69 -2.51 18.15 17.40
N LEU A 70 -3.60 17.40 17.48
CA LEU A 70 -4.26 16.89 16.29
C LEU A 70 -4.87 18.04 15.46
N ARG A 71 -5.52 19.01 16.13
CA ARG A 71 -6.06 20.21 15.48
C ARG A 71 -4.98 20.97 14.71
N ASN A 72 -3.87 21.29 15.36
CA ASN A 72 -2.76 22.02 14.73
C ASN A 72 -2.20 21.28 13.52
N THR A 73 -2.12 19.95 13.59
CA THR A 73 -1.65 19.11 12.46
C THR A 73 -2.62 19.15 11.29
N VAL A 74 -3.93 19.03 11.55
CA VAL A 74 -4.95 19.11 10.52
C VAL A 74 -4.99 20.51 9.89
N ASP A 75 -4.91 21.56 10.69
CA ASP A 75 -4.91 22.93 10.19
C ASP A 75 -3.66 23.24 9.36
N ALA A 76 -2.49 22.75 9.78
CA ALA A 76 -1.25 22.91 9.01
C ALA A 76 -1.34 22.15 7.67
N PHE A 77 -1.91 20.95 7.68
CA PHE A 77 -2.16 20.19 6.45
C PHE A 77 -3.14 20.90 5.51
N ASN A 78 -4.27 21.37 6.04
CA ASN A 78 -5.27 22.08 5.27
C ASN A 78 -4.72 23.36 4.64
N ARG A 79 -3.94 24.14 5.38
CA ARG A 79 -3.23 25.31 4.83
C ARG A 79 -2.29 24.92 3.69
N ALA A 80 -1.49 23.87 3.89
CA ALA A 80 -0.58 23.41 2.84
C ALA A 80 -1.29 22.94 1.57
N VAL A 81 -2.50 22.39 1.70
CA VAL A 81 -3.35 22.02 0.56
C VAL A 81 -3.85 23.30 -0.14
N ASP A 82 -4.33 24.28 0.62
CA ASP A 82 -4.82 25.55 0.07
C ASP A 82 -3.71 26.34 -0.66
N ASP A 83 -2.51 26.34 -0.08
CA ASP A 83 -1.34 27.06 -0.62
C ASP A 83 -0.62 26.27 -1.73
N GLY A 84 -1.03 25.04 -2.03
CA GLY A 84 -0.34 24.18 -2.99
C GLY A 84 1.05 23.71 -2.54
N THR A 85 1.35 23.80 -1.24
CA THR A 85 2.67 23.46 -0.66
C THR A 85 2.70 22.07 -0.03
N ASN A 86 1.66 21.28 -0.21
CA ASN A 86 1.49 19.94 0.36
C ASN A 86 2.61 18.94 -0.01
N ALA A 87 3.29 19.15 -1.13
CA ALA A 87 4.49 18.37 -1.49
C ALA A 87 5.70 18.66 -0.58
N LYS A 88 5.70 19.80 0.13
CA LYS A 88 6.76 20.20 1.08
C LYS A 88 6.52 19.67 2.50
N LEU A 89 5.40 19.04 2.77
CA LEU A 89 5.12 18.41 4.06
C LEU A 89 6.08 17.25 4.35
N THR A 90 6.24 16.92 5.62
CA THR A 90 7.01 15.76 6.05
C THR A 90 6.13 14.77 6.79
N PRO A 91 5.79 13.62 6.18
CA PRO A 91 6.10 13.19 4.79
C PRO A 91 5.32 14.01 3.74
N PRO A 92 5.84 14.11 2.50
CA PRO A 92 5.18 14.86 1.44
C PRO A 92 3.85 14.19 1.03
N LYS A 93 2.88 15.02 0.65
CA LYS A 93 1.61 14.61 0.03
C LYS A 93 1.49 15.27 -1.34
N SER A 94 2.14 14.70 -2.36
CA SER A 94 2.24 15.32 -3.70
C SER A 94 1.01 15.09 -4.58
N HIS A 95 0.22 14.03 -4.32
CA HIS A 95 -0.92 13.67 -5.16
C HIS A 95 -2.20 13.54 -4.32
N PHE A 96 -3.35 13.87 -4.94
CA PHE A 96 -4.68 13.72 -4.35
C PHE A 96 -4.80 14.34 -2.95
N ALA A 97 -4.08 15.42 -2.69
CA ALA A 97 -4.19 16.15 -1.43
C ALA A 97 -5.55 16.85 -1.36
N GLN A 98 -6.33 16.52 -0.35
CA GLN A 98 -7.63 17.12 -0.08
C GLN A 98 -7.72 17.57 1.37
N ARG A 99 -8.47 18.66 1.60
CA ARG A 99 -8.70 19.15 2.95
C ARG A 99 -9.41 18.12 3.83
N ILE A 100 -9.05 18.13 5.10
CA ILE A 100 -9.74 17.41 6.17
C ILE A 100 -10.63 18.42 6.90
N ASP A 101 -11.82 18.68 6.37
CA ASP A 101 -12.68 19.78 6.80
C ASP A 101 -14.17 19.41 6.93
N ARG A 102 -14.57 18.20 6.61
CA ARG A 102 -15.97 17.77 6.65
C ARG A 102 -16.17 16.56 7.54
N PRO A 103 -17.04 16.67 8.55
CA PRO A 103 -17.43 15.53 9.37
C PRO A 103 -18.35 14.57 8.58
N PRO A 104 -18.51 13.32 9.03
CA PRO A 104 -17.76 12.74 10.15
C PRO A 104 -16.28 12.50 9.80
N PHE A 105 -15.39 12.63 10.80
CA PHE A 105 -13.97 12.35 10.68
C PHE A 105 -13.67 10.91 11.08
N TYR A 106 -12.80 10.24 10.34
CA TYR A 106 -12.45 8.85 10.55
C TYR A 106 -10.95 8.67 10.84
N ALA A 107 -10.64 7.77 11.75
CA ALA A 107 -9.28 7.36 12.04
C ALA A 107 -9.13 5.84 11.98
N TYR A 108 -8.11 5.35 11.27
CA TYR A 108 -7.75 3.94 11.20
C TYR A 108 -6.41 3.71 11.87
N VAL A 109 -6.30 2.66 12.67
CA VAL A 109 -5.02 2.22 13.21
C VAL A 109 -4.25 1.53 12.09
N VAL A 110 -3.02 1.99 11.81
CA VAL A 110 -2.20 1.43 10.74
C VAL A 110 -0.79 1.13 11.22
N THR A 111 -0.18 0.12 10.63
CA THR A 111 1.22 -0.24 10.85
C THR A 111 1.96 -0.38 9.54
N GLY A 112 3.28 -0.31 9.58
CA GLY A 112 4.10 -0.61 8.40
C GLY A 112 4.05 -2.11 8.11
N GLY A 113 3.98 -2.44 6.82
CA GLY A 113 4.02 -3.81 6.34
C GLY A 113 4.56 -3.87 4.93
N MET A 114 4.95 -5.06 4.49
CA MET A 114 5.38 -5.34 3.12
C MET A 114 4.36 -6.28 2.49
N THR A 115 3.73 -5.82 1.41
CA THR A 115 2.69 -6.58 0.71
C THR A 115 3.28 -7.37 -0.45
N PHE A 116 4.26 -6.79 -1.14
CA PHE A 116 4.95 -7.38 -2.29
C PHE A 116 6.27 -6.64 -2.53
N THR A 117 7.11 -7.22 -3.40
CA THR A 117 8.39 -6.64 -3.79
C THR A 117 8.42 -6.32 -5.28
N PHE A 118 9.17 -5.28 -5.69
CA PHE A 118 9.44 -4.99 -7.10
C PHE A 118 10.68 -5.72 -7.59
N GLY A 119 11.66 -5.92 -6.70
CA GLY A 119 12.84 -6.72 -6.95
C GLY A 119 12.55 -8.22 -6.83
N GLY A 120 13.49 -9.03 -7.30
CA GLY A 120 13.41 -10.47 -7.23
C GLY A 120 14.28 -11.18 -8.26
N ILE A 121 14.10 -12.48 -8.38
CA ILE A 121 14.82 -13.32 -9.34
C ILE A 121 14.43 -12.90 -10.76
N LYS A 122 15.43 -12.63 -11.62
CA LYS A 122 15.19 -12.31 -13.03
C LYS A 122 14.88 -13.59 -13.80
N ILE A 123 13.78 -13.56 -14.55
CA ILE A 123 13.37 -14.65 -15.45
C ILE A 123 13.20 -14.14 -16.88
N ASN A 124 13.24 -15.05 -17.85
CA ASN A 124 12.86 -14.78 -19.24
C ASN A 124 11.39 -15.16 -19.51
N SER A 125 10.91 -15.03 -20.75
CA SER A 125 9.54 -15.37 -21.14
C SER A 125 9.19 -16.84 -21.01
N LYS A 126 10.19 -17.73 -20.83
CA LYS A 126 10.00 -19.15 -20.56
C LYS A 126 10.05 -19.49 -19.07
N ALA A 127 10.08 -18.46 -18.20
CA ALA A 127 10.24 -18.60 -16.74
C ALA A 127 11.57 -19.24 -16.32
N GLU A 128 12.57 -19.29 -17.20
CA GLU A 128 13.92 -19.74 -16.89
C GLU A 128 14.65 -18.66 -16.09
N VAL A 129 15.34 -19.04 -15.02
CA VAL A 129 16.10 -18.13 -14.18
C VAL A 129 17.35 -17.64 -14.91
N MET A 130 17.55 -16.33 -14.88
CA MET A 130 18.70 -15.67 -15.48
C MET A 130 19.79 -15.42 -14.43
N SER A 131 21.03 -15.72 -14.78
CA SER A 131 22.21 -15.36 -13.99
C SER A 131 22.48 -13.85 -14.03
N LYS A 132 23.43 -13.39 -13.21
CA LYS A 132 23.89 -11.99 -13.23
C LYS A 132 24.52 -11.58 -14.58
N THR A 133 25.03 -12.56 -15.33
CA THR A 133 25.61 -12.35 -16.66
C THR A 133 24.59 -12.49 -17.78
N ALA A 134 23.30 -12.47 -17.46
CA ALA A 134 22.18 -12.61 -18.38
C ALA A 134 22.12 -13.95 -19.15
N SER A 135 22.80 -14.99 -18.68
CA SER A 135 22.68 -16.36 -19.20
C SER A 135 21.63 -17.14 -18.44
N VAL A 136 20.98 -18.10 -19.12
CA VAL A 136 20.01 -19.01 -18.48
C VAL A 136 20.72 -19.99 -17.55
N ILE A 137 20.20 -20.16 -16.34
CA ILE A 137 20.62 -21.23 -15.43
C ILE A 137 19.83 -22.48 -15.79
N SER A 138 20.50 -23.43 -16.45
CA SER A 138 19.85 -24.63 -17.00
C SER A 138 19.15 -25.45 -15.92
N GLY A 139 17.87 -25.76 -16.16
CA GLY A 139 17.02 -26.55 -15.24
C GLY A 139 16.45 -25.79 -14.07
N LEU A 140 16.71 -24.48 -13.95
CA LEU A 140 16.16 -23.64 -12.88
C LEU A 140 15.05 -22.74 -13.44
N TYR A 141 13.86 -22.83 -12.85
CA TYR A 141 12.68 -22.06 -13.19
C TYR A 141 12.17 -21.33 -11.95
N ALA A 142 11.55 -20.17 -12.16
CA ALA A 142 10.91 -19.44 -11.08
C ALA A 142 9.64 -18.74 -11.54
N ALA A 143 8.66 -18.65 -10.63
CA ALA A 143 7.42 -17.93 -10.83
C ALA A 143 6.90 -17.36 -9.52
N GLY A 144 5.90 -16.49 -9.58
CA GLY A 144 5.29 -15.90 -8.39
C GLY A 144 6.03 -14.67 -7.88
N GLU A 145 5.80 -14.34 -6.62
CA GLU A 145 6.30 -13.12 -5.99
C GLU A 145 7.83 -13.08 -5.86
N VAL A 146 8.49 -14.22 -5.85
CA VAL A 146 9.96 -14.32 -5.84
C VAL A 146 10.61 -13.72 -7.10
N THR A 147 9.84 -13.55 -8.20
CA THR A 147 10.35 -13.01 -9.45
C THR A 147 10.20 -11.49 -9.52
N GLY A 148 11.23 -10.78 -9.97
CA GLY A 148 11.27 -9.33 -10.11
C GLY A 148 11.27 -8.84 -11.56
N GLY A 149 11.30 -7.49 -11.70
CA GLY A 149 11.46 -6.84 -12.99
C GLY A 149 10.16 -6.62 -13.79
N PHE A 150 9.00 -6.87 -13.19
CA PHE A 150 7.69 -6.64 -13.84
C PHE A 150 7.13 -5.26 -13.55
N PHE A 151 7.50 -4.68 -12.42
CA PHE A 151 7.02 -3.38 -11.96
C PHE A 151 8.20 -2.44 -11.80
N TYR A 152 8.02 -1.18 -12.17
CA TYR A 152 9.09 -0.19 -12.09
C TYR A 152 8.75 0.94 -11.12
N ASN A 153 7.84 1.84 -11.46
CA ASN A 153 7.48 2.98 -10.61
C ASN A 153 6.22 2.74 -9.79
N ASN A 154 5.34 1.88 -10.25
CA ASN A 154 4.05 1.64 -9.64
C ASN A 154 3.60 0.20 -9.87
N TYR A 155 2.63 -0.23 -9.07
CA TYR A 155 2.02 -1.55 -9.11
C TYR A 155 0.58 -1.44 -9.62
N PRO A 156 0.26 -1.93 -10.84
CA PRO A 156 -1.13 -2.04 -11.29
C PRO A 156 -1.87 -3.11 -10.49
N ALA A 157 -2.98 -2.73 -9.87
CA ALA A 157 -3.77 -3.62 -9.03
C ALA A 157 -4.14 -4.93 -9.76
N GLY A 158 -3.98 -6.07 -9.07
CA GLY A 158 -4.29 -7.39 -9.60
C GLY A 158 -3.23 -8.02 -10.52
N SER A 159 -2.22 -7.26 -10.96
CA SER A 159 -1.23 -7.75 -11.92
C SER A 159 -0.29 -8.83 -11.35
N SER A 160 0.00 -8.82 -10.04
CA SER A 160 0.76 -9.92 -9.41
C SER A 160 0.03 -11.24 -9.48
N LEU A 161 -1.27 -11.26 -9.22
CA LEU A 161 -2.07 -12.49 -9.30
C LEU A 161 -2.03 -13.07 -10.73
N THR A 162 -2.25 -12.22 -11.73
CA THR A 162 -2.17 -12.60 -13.14
C THR A 162 -0.77 -13.12 -13.50
N ARG A 163 0.28 -12.43 -13.08
CA ARG A 163 1.66 -12.85 -13.26
C ARG A 163 1.93 -14.23 -12.64
N CYS A 164 1.47 -14.46 -11.42
CA CYS A 164 1.65 -15.75 -10.74
C CYS A 164 0.96 -16.88 -11.51
N ALA A 165 -0.26 -16.67 -12.00
CA ALA A 165 -1.00 -17.67 -12.76
C ALA A 165 -0.30 -18.00 -14.10
N VAL A 166 0.06 -16.97 -14.88
CA VAL A 166 0.68 -17.14 -16.20
C VAL A 166 2.06 -17.80 -16.09
N PHE A 167 2.96 -17.21 -15.31
CA PHE A 167 4.32 -17.72 -15.20
C PHE A 167 4.42 -19.01 -14.39
N GLY A 168 3.49 -19.27 -13.47
CA GLY A 168 3.38 -20.56 -12.80
C GLY A 168 3.10 -21.70 -13.77
N GLY A 169 2.15 -21.51 -14.69
CA GLY A 169 1.87 -22.46 -15.76
C GLY A 169 3.07 -22.66 -16.71
N ILE A 170 3.70 -21.56 -17.14
CA ILE A 170 4.88 -21.62 -18.04
C ILE A 170 6.05 -22.33 -17.35
N ALA A 171 6.36 -21.99 -16.11
CA ALA A 171 7.45 -22.60 -15.34
C ALA A 171 7.24 -24.08 -15.14
N GLY A 172 6.03 -24.48 -14.71
CA GLY A 172 5.69 -25.89 -14.49
C GLY A 172 5.80 -26.72 -15.76
N LYS A 173 5.24 -26.23 -16.88
CA LYS A 173 5.35 -26.91 -18.17
C LYS A 173 6.82 -27.05 -18.62
N ASN A 174 7.59 -26.00 -18.62
CA ASN A 174 8.97 -26.01 -19.10
C ASN A 174 9.89 -26.85 -18.20
N ALA A 175 9.67 -26.85 -16.90
CA ALA A 175 10.39 -27.72 -15.95
C ALA A 175 10.12 -29.20 -16.23
N ALA A 176 8.86 -29.57 -16.44
CA ALA A 176 8.48 -30.96 -16.79
C ALA A 176 9.10 -31.40 -18.13
N ASP A 177 9.05 -30.53 -19.15
CA ASP A 177 9.66 -30.82 -20.47
C ASP A 177 11.20 -30.93 -20.37
N PHE A 178 11.82 -30.15 -19.49
CA PHE A 178 13.26 -30.25 -19.24
C PHE A 178 13.63 -31.59 -18.58
N ALA A 179 12.87 -31.99 -17.55
CA ALA A 179 13.11 -33.24 -16.85
C ALA A 179 12.97 -34.45 -17.79
N ARG A 180 11.91 -34.48 -18.65
CA ARG A 180 11.72 -35.57 -19.62
C ARG A 180 12.84 -35.69 -20.62
N ARG A 181 13.52 -34.62 -21.00
CA ARG A 181 14.65 -34.66 -21.95
C ARG A 181 15.93 -35.16 -21.32
N LYS A 182 16.01 -35.21 -20.00
CA LYS A 182 17.19 -35.65 -19.23
C LYS A 182 17.02 -37.06 -18.64
N ALA A 183 15.79 -37.58 -18.63
CA ALA A 183 15.50 -38.97 -18.28
C ALA A 183 15.71 -39.88 -19.52
#